data_a51d6f2154f849ec3f2be3bf8d2a659d
#
_entry.id   a51d6f2154f849ec3f2be3bf8d2a659d
#
_cell.length_a   1.000
_cell.length_b   1.000
_cell.length_c   1.000
_cell.angle_alpha   90.00
_cell.angle_beta   90.00
_cell.angle_gamma   90.00
#
_symmetry.space_group_name_H-M   'P 1'
#
loop_
_entity.id
_entity.type
_entity.pdbx_description
1 polymer ?
#
loop_
_entity_poly.entity_id
_entity_poly.type
_entity_poly.pdbx_seq_one_letter_code
_entity_poly.pdbx_strand_id
1 'polypeptide(L)'
;MTNFEKFLDKNSVFKNISVLSPHYIPKILPYREKQIEEIMSYIAPTLKNQKSRNILIYGKTGTGKTCSVKKIMEEFEKIQSNARMHYLNCRVYNSKYRVLQKVMKDYWPELEKAGFGLPFIYEKLLETLKQQRYLIVVLDEIDMVKDLDDLIYTLTRANDESGTGGLSIMGISNKLSFKENLDPRSKSSLNEVEIVFQPYTTEQLQKILEQRVEEGFQPNAVKQSAVNLAAALTAQENGDARYALKLLMRAGEIADEKKKNFVDDSDVEEARKRVETDIIAETINTLPEMHKITLHAIAKLSLNGSKYARLDGMAEGFLMSGEVYEEYERCCRQLRKKPRSLRWYKEYLNDLEMLGLVITTPSSKGIRGQTTLIKLGHEPEIVYKITNTSFFC
;
A
#
# COMPACT_ATOMS: atom_id res chain seq x y z
N MET A 1 -22.14 14.29 34.76
CA MET A 1 -21.79 13.81 33.40
C MET A 1 -20.28 13.72 33.32
N THR A 2 -19.76 12.54 33.04
CA THR A 2 -18.34 12.35 32.80
C THR A 2 -17.94 13.03 31.47
N ASN A 3 -16.68 13.45 31.34
CA ASN A 3 -16.23 14.13 30.11
C ASN A 3 -16.47 13.26 28.83
N PHE A 4 -16.62 11.96 28.98
CA PHE A 4 -16.90 11.04 27.87
C PHE A 4 -18.37 11.08 27.40
N GLU A 5 -19.36 11.32 28.31
CA GLU A 5 -20.78 11.41 27.93
C GLU A 5 -21.04 12.52 26.90
N LYS A 6 -20.28 13.64 26.98
CA LYS A 6 -20.36 14.72 25.97
C LYS A 6 -19.95 14.32 24.56
N PHE A 7 -19.22 13.21 24.41
CA PHE A 7 -18.79 12.67 23.11
C PHE A 7 -19.68 11.52 22.62
N LEU A 8 -20.44 10.88 23.52
CA LEU A 8 -21.37 9.80 23.21
C LEU A 8 -22.71 10.31 22.65
N ASP A 9 -23.14 11.52 23.05
CA ASP A 9 -24.42 12.12 22.63
C ASP A 9 -24.34 12.91 21.31
N LYS A 10 -23.27 12.78 20.53
CA LYS A 10 -23.18 13.45 19.23
C LYS A 10 -23.99 12.67 18.17
N ASN A 11 -24.96 13.36 17.56
CA ASN A 11 -25.53 12.90 16.31
C ASN A 11 -24.43 12.80 15.26
N SER A 12 -24.03 11.58 14.91
CA SER A 12 -23.02 11.32 13.89
C SER A 12 -23.70 10.91 12.59
N VAL A 13 -23.13 11.31 11.46
CA VAL A 13 -23.55 10.83 10.14
C VAL A 13 -23.27 9.34 9.95
N PHE A 14 -22.39 8.77 10.78
CA PHE A 14 -22.04 7.36 10.72
C PHE A 14 -22.98 6.49 11.54
N LYS A 15 -23.38 5.36 10.95
CA LYS A 15 -23.98 4.22 11.64
C LYS A 15 -22.89 3.24 12.12
N ASN A 16 -21.92 2.97 11.27
CA ASN A 16 -20.79 2.10 11.58
C ASN A 16 -19.55 2.50 10.75
N ILE A 17 -18.69 3.32 11.32
CA ILE A 17 -17.48 3.81 10.63
C ILE A 17 -16.49 2.69 10.26
N SER A 18 -16.48 1.55 10.99
CA SER A 18 -15.56 0.44 10.73
C SER A 18 -15.72 -0.18 9.33
N VAL A 19 -16.90 -0.03 8.74
CA VAL A 19 -17.19 -0.50 7.37
C VAL A 19 -16.34 0.22 6.32
N LEU A 20 -15.94 1.46 6.59
CA LEU A 20 -15.08 2.25 5.70
C LEU A 20 -13.59 1.96 5.88
N SER A 21 -13.23 1.15 6.86
CA SER A 21 -11.84 0.78 7.10
C SER A 21 -11.28 -0.03 5.92
N PRO A 22 -9.99 0.20 5.53
CA PRO A 22 -9.29 -0.60 4.53
C PRO A 22 -9.19 -2.10 4.86
N HIS A 23 -9.38 -2.46 6.14
CA HIS A 23 -9.29 -3.84 6.64
C HIS A 23 -10.65 -4.56 6.66
N TYR A 24 -11.74 -3.85 6.45
CA TYR A 24 -13.07 -4.44 6.42
C TYR A 24 -13.25 -5.28 5.15
N ILE A 25 -13.72 -6.52 5.34
CA ILE A 25 -14.02 -7.45 4.24
C ILE A 25 -15.53 -7.45 4.05
N PRO A 26 -16.06 -6.95 2.91
CA PRO A 26 -17.50 -6.95 2.66
C PRO A 26 -18.02 -8.33 2.32
N LYS A 27 -19.33 -8.49 2.52
CA LYS A 27 -20.01 -9.74 2.13
C LYS A 27 -19.95 -9.97 0.61
N ILE A 28 -20.08 -8.91 -0.18
CA ILE A 28 -20.02 -8.94 -1.63
C ILE A 28 -18.91 -8.01 -2.10
N LEU A 29 -18.10 -8.45 -3.06
CA LEU A 29 -17.04 -7.68 -3.71
C LEU A 29 -17.49 -7.37 -5.15
N PRO A 30 -18.20 -6.25 -5.38
CA PRO A 30 -18.69 -5.91 -6.70
C PRO A 30 -17.57 -5.87 -7.73
N TYR A 31 -17.84 -6.39 -8.93
CA TYR A 31 -16.93 -6.42 -10.08
C TYR A 31 -15.65 -7.27 -9.88
N ARG A 32 -15.67 -8.18 -8.90
CA ARG A 32 -14.60 -9.18 -8.68
C ARG A 32 -15.11 -10.61 -8.73
N GLU A 33 -16.40 -10.79 -9.04
CA GLU A 33 -17.04 -12.10 -9.11
C GLU A 33 -16.30 -13.03 -10.06
N LYS A 34 -15.96 -12.55 -11.27
CA LYS A 34 -15.23 -13.34 -12.28
C LYS A 34 -13.87 -13.79 -11.80
N GLN A 35 -13.08 -12.89 -11.20
CA GLN A 35 -11.75 -13.23 -10.67
C GLN A 35 -11.86 -14.20 -9.48
N ILE A 36 -12.86 -14.02 -8.62
CA ILE A 36 -13.12 -14.90 -7.49
C ILE A 36 -13.49 -16.30 -7.99
N GLU A 37 -14.43 -16.41 -8.94
CA GLU A 37 -14.83 -17.69 -9.54
C GLU A 37 -13.65 -18.38 -10.24
N GLU A 38 -12.85 -17.62 -10.99
CA GLU A 38 -11.67 -18.12 -11.66
C GLU A 38 -10.65 -18.69 -10.66
N ILE A 39 -10.31 -17.96 -9.59
CA ILE A 39 -9.41 -18.44 -8.53
C ILE A 39 -9.99 -19.69 -7.89
N MET A 40 -11.29 -19.69 -7.54
CA MET A 40 -11.96 -20.84 -6.94
C MET A 40 -11.89 -22.07 -7.84
N SER A 41 -12.05 -21.90 -9.17
CA SER A 41 -11.97 -23.01 -10.11
C SER A 41 -10.61 -23.69 -10.13
N TYR A 42 -9.53 -22.91 -10.00
CA TYR A 42 -8.15 -23.43 -9.96
C TYR A 42 -7.79 -24.10 -8.63
N ILE A 43 -8.39 -23.69 -7.51
CA ILE A 43 -8.11 -24.29 -6.20
C ILE A 43 -9.09 -25.42 -5.81
N ALA A 44 -10.26 -25.47 -6.42
CA ALA A 44 -11.27 -26.49 -6.14
C ALA A 44 -10.76 -27.96 -6.19
N PRO A 45 -9.81 -28.34 -7.06
CA PRO A 45 -9.24 -29.69 -7.04
C PRO A 45 -8.67 -30.12 -5.71
N THR A 46 -8.16 -29.15 -4.87
CA THR A 46 -7.62 -29.50 -3.55
C THR A 46 -8.68 -30.05 -2.58
N LEU A 47 -9.92 -29.61 -2.73
CA LEU A 47 -11.06 -30.12 -1.95
C LEU A 47 -11.40 -31.57 -2.29
N LYS A 48 -10.96 -32.03 -3.46
CA LYS A 48 -11.10 -33.43 -3.94
C LYS A 48 -9.80 -34.23 -3.81
N ASN A 49 -8.90 -33.82 -2.93
CA ASN A 49 -7.59 -34.45 -2.73
C ASN A 49 -6.74 -34.50 -4.02
N GLN A 50 -6.75 -33.43 -4.79
CA GLN A 50 -5.92 -33.27 -5.98
C GLN A 50 -5.11 -31.97 -5.83
N LYS A 51 -3.90 -31.95 -6.37
CA LYS A 51 -3.07 -30.73 -6.38
C LYS A 51 -3.70 -29.67 -7.26
N SER A 52 -3.82 -28.45 -6.75
CA SER A 52 -4.24 -27.28 -7.54
C SER A 52 -3.06 -26.66 -8.32
N ARG A 53 -3.37 -25.76 -9.23
CA ARG A 53 -2.36 -24.94 -9.89
C ARG A 53 -1.80 -23.87 -8.97
N ASN A 54 -0.58 -23.44 -9.23
CA ASN A 54 -0.06 -22.21 -8.65
C ASN A 54 -0.72 -21.02 -9.33
N ILE A 55 -0.97 -19.97 -8.57
CA ILE A 55 -1.68 -18.78 -9.04
C ILE A 55 -0.85 -17.55 -8.69
N LEU A 56 -0.69 -16.62 -9.64
CA LEU A 56 -0.14 -15.31 -9.39
C LEU A 56 -1.20 -14.25 -9.67
N ILE A 57 -1.47 -13.44 -8.66
CA ILE A 57 -2.48 -12.38 -8.69
C ILE A 57 -1.77 -11.03 -8.73
N TYR A 58 -1.99 -10.30 -9.81
CA TYR A 58 -1.39 -9.00 -10.05
C TYR A 58 -2.40 -7.87 -10.07
N GLY A 59 -1.95 -6.67 -9.78
CA GLY A 59 -2.70 -5.44 -9.95
C GLY A 59 -2.21 -4.34 -9.04
N LYS A 60 -2.53 -3.10 -9.34
CA LYS A 60 -2.21 -1.95 -8.50
C LYS A 60 -2.78 -2.09 -7.09
N THR A 61 -2.32 -1.25 -6.16
CA THR A 61 -2.92 -1.14 -4.83
C THR A 61 -4.43 -0.84 -4.91
N GLY A 62 -5.19 -1.27 -3.90
CA GLY A 62 -6.63 -0.98 -3.81
C GLY A 62 -7.53 -1.62 -4.85
N THR A 63 -7.04 -2.54 -5.70
CA THR A 63 -7.84 -3.24 -6.73
C THR A 63 -8.62 -4.44 -6.20
N GLY A 64 -8.60 -4.72 -4.89
CA GLY A 64 -9.38 -5.77 -4.25
C GLY A 64 -8.72 -7.15 -4.17
N LYS A 65 -7.45 -7.34 -4.56
CA LYS A 65 -6.74 -8.64 -4.54
C LYS A 65 -6.82 -9.34 -3.20
N THR A 66 -6.29 -8.72 -2.16
CA THR A 66 -6.26 -9.28 -0.78
C THR A 66 -7.66 -9.56 -0.25
N CYS A 67 -8.63 -8.66 -0.49
CA CYS A 67 -10.02 -8.87 -0.07
C CYS A 67 -10.66 -10.07 -0.76
N SER A 68 -10.44 -10.23 -2.08
CA SER A 68 -10.95 -11.38 -2.84
C SER A 68 -10.39 -12.69 -2.32
N VAL A 69 -9.07 -12.74 -2.08
CA VAL A 69 -8.42 -13.96 -1.55
C VAL A 69 -8.90 -14.29 -0.15
N LYS A 70 -9.03 -13.30 0.74
CA LYS A 70 -9.57 -13.53 2.09
C LYS A 70 -11.01 -14.03 2.06
N LYS A 71 -11.83 -13.48 1.15
CA LYS A 71 -13.21 -13.95 0.94
C LYS A 71 -13.25 -15.39 0.47
N ILE A 72 -12.38 -15.76 -0.48
CA ILE A 72 -12.24 -17.15 -0.94
C ILE A 72 -11.84 -18.06 0.22
N MET A 73 -10.89 -17.64 1.07
CA MET A 73 -10.49 -18.41 2.23
C MET A 73 -11.63 -18.66 3.21
N GLU A 74 -12.44 -17.63 3.51
CA GLU A 74 -13.63 -17.76 4.36
C GLU A 74 -14.62 -18.82 3.81
N GLU A 75 -14.79 -18.90 2.50
CA GLU A 75 -15.66 -19.88 1.86
C GLU A 75 -15.03 -21.27 1.81
N PHE A 76 -13.72 -21.32 1.56
CA PHE A 76 -12.96 -22.56 1.52
C PHE A 76 -12.95 -23.28 2.88
N GLU A 77 -12.82 -22.54 3.99
CA GLU A 77 -12.80 -23.07 5.34
C GLU A 77 -14.14 -23.66 5.79
N LYS A 78 -15.26 -23.29 5.16
CA LYS A 78 -16.57 -23.86 5.44
C LYS A 78 -16.70 -25.31 4.94
N ILE A 79 -15.81 -25.72 4.04
CA ILE A 79 -15.83 -27.05 3.43
C ILE A 79 -14.91 -27.97 4.21
N GLN A 80 -15.45 -29.05 4.77
CA GLN A 80 -14.64 -30.06 5.45
C GLN A 80 -13.80 -30.83 4.43
N SER A 81 -12.47 -30.69 4.50
CA SER A 81 -11.52 -31.37 3.60
C SER A 81 -10.15 -31.52 4.26
N ASN A 82 -9.28 -32.33 3.64
CA ASN A 82 -7.87 -32.43 4.01
C ASN A 82 -7.02 -31.25 3.50
N ALA A 83 -7.63 -30.29 2.82
CA ALA A 83 -6.98 -29.11 2.30
C ALA A 83 -7.04 -27.95 3.30
N ARG A 84 -5.99 -27.14 3.35
CA ARG A 84 -5.91 -25.92 4.16
C ARG A 84 -5.28 -24.79 3.37
N MET A 85 -5.79 -23.57 3.57
CA MET A 85 -5.20 -22.35 3.04
C MET A 85 -4.48 -21.60 4.17
N HIS A 86 -3.22 -21.22 3.93
CA HIS A 86 -2.39 -20.45 4.88
C HIS A 86 -2.08 -19.10 4.31
N TYR A 87 -2.62 -18.04 4.92
CA TYR A 87 -2.36 -16.65 4.52
C TYR A 87 -1.18 -16.07 5.29
N LEU A 88 -0.22 -15.51 4.52
CA LEU A 88 0.94 -14.82 5.07
C LEU A 88 1.12 -13.46 4.37
N ASN A 89 1.29 -12.41 5.18
CA ASN A 89 1.75 -11.13 4.66
C ASN A 89 3.29 -11.14 4.64
N CYS A 90 3.88 -11.04 3.45
CA CYS A 90 5.33 -11.14 3.26
C CYS A 90 6.11 -9.91 3.72
N ARG A 91 5.46 -8.79 4.07
CA ARG A 91 6.13 -7.71 4.82
C ARG A 91 6.57 -8.17 6.20
N VAL A 92 5.78 -9.04 6.83
CA VAL A 92 6.08 -9.60 8.16
C VAL A 92 6.92 -10.87 8.02
N TYR A 93 6.49 -11.79 7.16
CA TYR A 93 7.14 -13.09 6.93
C TYR A 93 8.02 -13.03 5.67
N ASN A 94 9.09 -12.25 5.71
CA ASN A 94 9.89 -11.84 4.55
C ASN A 94 11.08 -12.76 4.23
N SER A 95 11.08 -14.00 4.68
CA SER A 95 12.11 -14.99 4.35
C SER A 95 11.54 -16.41 4.30
N LYS A 96 12.20 -17.28 3.53
CA LYS A 96 11.87 -18.70 3.42
C LYS A 96 11.65 -19.36 4.79
N TYR A 97 12.57 -19.12 5.73
CA TYR A 97 12.48 -19.66 7.08
C TYR A 97 11.17 -19.24 7.77
N ARG A 98 10.86 -17.93 7.79
CA ARG A 98 9.66 -17.40 8.46
C ARG A 98 8.37 -17.87 7.81
N VAL A 99 8.34 -17.99 6.49
CA VAL A 99 7.20 -18.53 5.75
C VAL A 99 6.94 -19.97 6.14
N LEU A 100 7.95 -20.84 6.04
CA LEU A 100 7.82 -22.26 6.35
C LEU A 100 7.46 -22.47 7.82
N GLN A 101 8.12 -21.78 8.75
CA GLN A 101 7.82 -21.86 10.18
C GLN A 101 6.35 -21.47 10.46
N LYS A 102 5.87 -20.38 9.85
CA LYS A 102 4.50 -19.91 10.05
C LYS A 102 3.47 -20.90 9.53
N VAL A 103 3.70 -21.53 8.37
CA VAL A 103 2.80 -22.55 7.82
C VAL A 103 2.81 -23.80 8.66
N MET A 104 4.00 -24.26 9.07
CA MET A 104 4.14 -25.55 9.75
C MET A 104 3.72 -25.52 11.22
N LYS A 105 3.75 -24.37 11.90
CA LYS A 105 3.33 -24.29 13.30
C LYS A 105 1.87 -24.69 13.56
N ASP A 106 1.02 -24.58 12.54
CA ASP A 106 -0.39 -24.98 12.63
C ASP A 106 -0.56 -26.52 12.68
N TYR A 107 0.47 -27.28 12.28
CA TYR A 107 0.54 -28.74 12.30
C TYR A 107 1.47 -29.27 13.40
N TRP A 108 2.50 -28.49 13.70
CA TRP A 108 3.58 -28.82 14.64
C TRP A 108 3.78 -27.65 15.61
N PRO A 109 2.98 -27.56 16.70
CA PRO A 109 3.02 -26.43 17.62
C PRO A 109 4.38 -26.18 18.28
N GLU A 110 5.23 -27.20 18.39
CA GLU A 110 6.59 -27.07 18.91
C GLU A 110 7.46 -26.11 18.08
N LEU A 111 7.15 -25.91 16.79
CA LEU A 111 7.84 -24.96 15.91
C LEU A 111 7.58 -23.49 16.27
N GLU A 112 6.68 -23.24 17.22
CA GLU A 112 6.50 -21.89 17.78
C GLU A 112 7.70 -21.45 18.62
N LYS A 113 8.42 -22.42 19.21
CA LYS A 113 9.65 -22.17 19.95
C LYS A 113 10.81 -21.86 19.00
N ALA A 114 11.71 -20.99 19.42
CA ALA A 114 12.94 -20.71 18.67
C ALA A 114 13.90 -21.90 18.70
N GLY A 115 14.74 -22.05 17.66
CA GLY A 115 15.87 -22.98 17.66
C GLY A 115 15.80 -24.11 16.64
N PHE A 116 14.71 -24.28 15.91
CA PHE A 116 14.63 -25.29 14.85
C PHE A 116 15.28 -24.78 13.56
N GLY A 117 16.16 -25.59 12.97
CA GLY A 117 16.78 -25.27 11.67
C GLY A 117 15.82 -25.45 10.50
N LEU A 118 16.11 -24.78 9.38
CA LEU A 118 15.34 -24.91 8.15
C LEU A 118 15.16 -26.36 7.64
N PRO A 119 16.20 -27.23 7.67
CA PRO A 119 16.05 -28.64 7.28
C PRO A 119 14.97 -29.36 8.07
N PHE A 120 14.92 -29.18 9.39
CA PHE A 120 13.93 -29.78 10.25
C PHE A 120 12.51 -29.32 9.89
N ILE A 121 12.30 -28.02 9.67
CA ILE A 121 11.00 -27.48 9.28
C ILE A 121 10.58 -28.04 7.91
N TYR A 122 11.50 -28.22 6.99
CA TYR A 122 11.24 -28.81 5.68
C TYR A 122 10.86 -30.29 5.77
N GLU A 123 11.53 -31.08 6.62
CA GLU A 123 11.14 -32.47 6.91
C GLU A 123 9.71 -32.53 7.44
N LYS A 124 9.33 -31.61 8.35
CA LYS A 124 7.96 -31.52 8.87
C LYS A 124 6.94 -31.16 7.80
N LEU A 125 7.32 -30.34 6.82
CA LEU A 125 6.49 -30.07 5.64
C LEU A 125 6.26 -31.38 4.84
N LEU A 126 7.31 -32.12 4.55
CA LEU A 126 7.19 -33.39 3.82
C LEU A 126 6.35 -34.43 4.59
N GLU A 127 6.54 -34.56 5.90
CA GLU A 127 5.71 -35.42 6.75
C GLU A 127 4.24 -35.04 6.69
N THR A 128 3.94 -33.74 6.72
CA THR A 128 2.57 -33.21 6.61
C THR A 128 1.93 -33.55 5.26
N LEU A 129 2.65 -33.39 4.17
CA LEU A 129 2.18 -33.74 2.82
C LEU A 129 1.98 -35.25 2.67
N LYS A 130 2.88 -36.08 3.21
CA LYS A 130 2.76 -37.55 3.21
C LYS A 130 1.51 -38.07 3.92
N GLN A 131 0.92 -37.29 4.83
CA GLN A 131 -0.38 -37.56 5.43
C GLN A 131 -1.57 -37.26 4.51
N GLN A 132 -1.36 -37.14 3.19
CA GLN A 132 -2.36 -36.78 2.18
C GLN A 132 -3.03 -35.43 2.45
N ARG A 133 -2.28 -34.47 3.01
CA ARG A 133 -2.76 -33.09 3.18
C ARG A 133 -2.47 -32.24 1.95
N TYR A 134 -3.36 -31.31 1.68
CA TYR A 134 -3.25 -30.39 0.56
C TYR A 134 -3.14 -28.96 1.10
N LEU A 135 -2.07 -28.28 0.77
CA LEU A 135 -1.76 -26.95 1.29
C LEU A 135 -1.80 -25.92 0.16
N ILE A 136 -2.48 -24.81 0.40
CA ILE A 136 -2.42 -23.62 -0.44
C ILE A 136 -1.74 -22.54 0.37
N VAL A 137 -0.52 -22.18 -0.01
CA VAL A 137 0.26 -21.12 0.66
C VAL A 137 0.01 -19.81 -0.06
N VAL A 138 -0.75 -18.93 0.61
CA VAL A 138 -1.07 -17.59 0.11
C VAL A 138 -0.01 -16.62 0.60
N LEU A 139 0.75 -16.06 -0.33
CA LEU A 139 1.85 -15.12 -0.10
C LEU A 139 1.41 -13.73 -0.56
N ASP A 140 0.89 -12.92 0.34
CA ASP A 140 0.51 -11.54 0.03
C ASP A 140 1.74 -10.63 0.09
N GLU A 141 1.88 -9.76 -0.93
CA GLU A 141 3.10 -8.98 -1.19
C GLU A 141 4.34 -9.88 -1.37
N ILE A 142 4.21 -10.91 -2.18
CA ILE A 142 5.24 -11.95 -2.43
C ILE A 142 6.60 -11.35 -2.84
N ASP A 143 6.61 -10.19 -3.49
CA ASP A 143 7.79 -9.45 -3.90
C ASP A 143 8.61 -8.88 -2.72
N MET A 144 8.10 -8.95 -1.48
CA MET A 144 8.82 -8.56 -0.27
C MET A 144 9.68 -9.69 0.33
N VAL A 145 9.57 -10.91 -0.19
CA VAL A 145 10.40 -12.03 0.28
C VAL A 145 11.82 -11.88 -0.26
N LYS A 146 12.81 -11.87 0.65
CA LYS A 146 14.24 -11.63 0.31
C LYS A 146 14.87 -12.77 -0.49
N ASP A 147 14.51 -14.00 -0.16
CA ASP A 147 15.02 -15.25 -0.74
C ASP A 147 13.90 -15.97 -1.52
N LEU A 148 13.22 -15.22 -2.40
CA LEU A 148 12.00 -15.65 -3.07
C LEU A 148 12.24 -16.85 -3.99
N ASP A 149 13.31 -16.85 -4.78
CA ASP A 149 13.66 -17.97 -5.65
C ASP A 149 13.85 -19.28 -4.87
N ASP A 150 14.58 -19.21 -3.77
CA ASP A 150 14.78 -20.34 -2.86
C ASP A 150 13.48 -20.79 -2.20
N LEU A 151 12.58 -19.86 -1.86
CA LEU A 151 11.27 -20.20 -1.31
C LEU A 151 10.42 -20.93 -2.34
N ILE A 152 10.28 -20.39 -3.55
CA ILE A 152 9.52 -20.99 -4.63
C ILE A 152 10.05 -22.38 -4.94
N TYR A 153 11.37 -22.52 -5.12
CA TYR A 153 12.02 -23.81 -5.37
C TYR A 153 11.71 -24.81 -4.26
N THR A 154 11.83 -24.41 -3.00
CA THR A 154 11.58 -25.29 -1.85
C THR A 154 10.13 -25.76 -1.81
N LEU A 155 9.17 -24.85 -1.99
CA LEU A 155 7.73 -25.19 -1.96
C LEU A 155 7.32 -26.07 -3.15
N THR A 156 7.83 -25.79 -4.35
CA THR A 156 7.51 -26.60 -5.52
C THR A 156 8.16 -27.99 -5.46
N ARG A 157 9.40 -28.07 -4.96
CA ARG A 157 10.15 -29.32 -4.82
C ARG A 157 9.52 -30.27 -3.79
N ALA A 158 8.88 -29.73 -2.75
CA ALA A 158 8.20 -30.53 -1.75
C ALA A 158 7.12 -31.45 -2.33
N ASN A 159 6.52 -31.08 -3.46
CA ASN A 159 5.56 -31.94 -4.17
C ASN A 159 6.22 -33.20 -4.76
N ASP A 160 7.41 -33.06 -5.33
CA ASP A 160 8.13 -34.16 -5.97
C ASP A 160 8.66 -35.14 -4.91
N GLU A 161 9.09 -34.63 -3.77
CA GLU A 161 9.68 -35.43 -2.69
C GLU A 161 8.64 -36.08 -1.78
N SER A 162 7.44 -35.49 -1.64
CA SER A 162 6.38 -36.10 -0.82
C SER A 162 5.71 -37.30 -1.44
N GLY A 163 5.58 -37.32 -2.79
CA GLY A 163 4.92 -38.37 -3.56
C GLY A 163 3.40 -38.47 -3.32
N THR A 164 2.89 -37.91 -2.25
CA THR A 164 1.46 -37.88 -1.85
C THR A 164 1.13 -36.50 -1.28
N GLY A 165 -0.17 -36.16 -1.24
CA GLY A 165 -0.57 -34.79 -0.88
C GLY A 165 -0.24 -33.77 -1.96
N GLY A 166 -0.29 -32.50 -1.61
CA GLY A 166 0.01 -31.44 -2.58
C GLY A 166 0.18 -30.07 -1.92
N LEU A 167 1.08 -29.28 -2.49
CA LEU A 167 1.27 -27.90 -2.11
C LEU A 167 1.16 -27.00 -3.35
N SER A 168 0.41 -25.91 -3.22
CA SER A 168 0.26 -24.91 -4.27
C SER A 168 0.55 -23.53 -3.70
N ILE A 169 1.08 -22.66 -4.55
CA ILE A 169 1.42 -21.29 -4.20
C ILE A 169 0.38 -20.36 -4.81
N MET A 170 -0.14 -19.43 -3.99
CA MET A 170 -0.95 -18.30 -4.44
C MET A 170 -0.22 -17.02 -4.09
N GLY A 171 0.50 -16.44 -5.05
CA GLY A 171 1.25 -15.20 -4.86
C GLY A 171 0.40 -13.98 -5.22
N ILE A 172 0.47 -12.94 -4.41
CA ILE A 172 -0.17 -11.64 -4.67
C ILE A 172 0.92 -10.57 -4.74
N SER A 173 0.96 -9.79 -5.85
CA SER A 173 1.90 -8.69 -6.00
C SER A 173 1.24 -7.43 -6.57
N ASN A 174 1.77 -6.27 -6.19
CA ASN A 174 1.43 -4.98 -6.78
C ASN A 174 2.31 -4.66 -8.01
N LYS A 175 3.37 -5.43 -8.24
CA LYS A 175 4.35 -5.22 -9.32
C LYS A 175 4.21 -6.31 -10.37
N LEU A 176 3.85 -5.94 -11.59
CA LEU A 176 3.81 -6.87 -12.73
C LEU A 176 5.20 -7.42 -13.06
N SER A 177 6.24 -6.61 -12.87
CA SER A 177 7.61 -6.94 -13.20
C SER A 177 8.33 -7.85 -12.19
N PHE A 178 7.70 -8.20 -11.04
CA PHE A 178 8.41 -9.00 -10.04
C PHE A 178 8.82 -10.37 -10.58
N LYS A 179 8.00 -10.97 -11.43
CA LYS A 179 8.29 -12.26 -12.07
C LYS A 179 9.50 -12.19 -13.02
N GLU A 180 9.75 -11.04 -13.63
CA GLU A 180 10.92 -10.84 -14.51
C GLU A 180 12.24 -11.01 -13.74
N ASN A 181 12.23 -10.70 -12.47
CA ASN A 181 13.38 -10.79 -11.57
C ASN A 181 13.61 -12.20 -10.99
N LEU A 182 12.65 -13.14 -11.16
CA LEU A 182 12.84 -14.53 -10.76
C LEU A 182 13.84 -15.23 -11.69
N ASP A 183 14.60 -16.16 -11.12
CA ASP A 183 15.48 -16.99 -11.94
C ASP A 183 14.69 -17.92 -12.89
N PRO A 184 15.29 -18.37 -14.00
CA PRO A 184 14.59 -19.23 -14.97
C PRO A 184 14.08 -20.56 -14.38
N ARG A 185 14.75 -21.10 -13.35
CA ARG A 185 14.35 -22.35 -12.70
C ARG A 185 13.09 -22.15 -11.87
N SER A 186 13.05 -21.05 -11.08
CA SER A 186 11.87 -20.67 -10.28
C SER A 186 10.66 -20.40 -11.16
N LYS A 187 10.84 -19.70 -12.29
CA LYS A 187 9.78 -19.48 -13.30
C LYS A 187 9.22 -20.79 -13.84
N SER A 188 10.12 -21.69 -14.25
CA SER A 188 9.71 -22.99 -14.80
C SER A 188 9.01 -23.87 -13.76
N SER A 189 9.51 -23.88 -12.50
CA SER A 189 8.93 -24.69 -11.43
C SER A 189 7.58 -24.18 -10.96
N LEU A 190 7.36 -22.88 -11.03
CA LEU A 190 6.10 -22.25 -10.59
C LEU A 190 4.94 -22.64 -11.48
N ASN A 191 5.13 -22.66 -12.82
CA ASN A 191 4.11 -23.03 -13.82
C ASN A 191 2.70 -22.53 -13.45
N GLU A 192 2.60 -21.24 -13.22
CA GLU A 192 1.45 -20.58 -12.64
C GLU A 192 0.39 -20.14 -13.68
N VAL A 193 -0.81 -19.90 -13.16
CA VAL A 193 -1.85 -19.11 -13.84
C VAL A 193 -1.79 -17.68 -13.34
N GLU A 194 -1.85 -16.73 -14.26
CA GLU A 194 -1.82 -15.30 -13.92
C GLU A 194 -3.24 -14.71 -13.97
N ILE A 195 -3.62 -14.01 -12.89
CA ILE A 195 -4.91 -13.33 -12.79
C ILE A 195 -4.66 -11.86 -12.52
N VAL A 196 -5.16 -11.00 -13.41
CA VAL A 196 -4.94 -9.56 -13.34
C VAL A 196 -6.16 -8.86 -12.77
N PHE A 197 -5.94 -8.07 -11.72
CA PHE A 197 -6.92 -7.19 -11.11
C PHE A 197 -6.74 -5.77 -11.64
N GLN A 198 -7.56 -5.39 -12.61
CA GLN A 198 -7.55 -4.03 -13.17
C GLN A 198 -7.98 -2.99 -12.13
N PRO A 199 -7.47 -1.75 -12.19
CA PRO A 199 -7.99 -0.63 -11.43
C PRO A 199 -9.50 -0.48 -11.66
N TYR A 200 -10.21 0.02 -10.64
CA TYR A 200 -11.64 0.25 -10.76
C TYR A 200 -11.94 1.48 -11.63
N THR A 201 -12.99 1.39 -12.44
CA THR A 201 -13.55 2.54 -13.15
C THR A 201 -14.39 3.40 -12.21
N THR A 202 -14.75 4.61 -12.66
CA THR A 202 -15.64 5.51 -11.90
C THR A 202 -16.95 4.83 -11.52
N GLU A 203 -17.62 4.15 -12.46
CA GLU A 203 -18.89 3.45 -12.23
C GLU A 203 -18.74 2.31 -11.20
N GLN A 204 -17.63 1.58 -11.28
CA GLN A 204 -17.34 0.51 -10.33
C GLN A 204 -17.10 1.06 -8.92
N LEU A 205 -16.36 2.16 -8.80
CA LEU A 205 -16.13 2.84 -7.53
C LEU A 205 -17.44 3.39 -6.95
N GLN A 206 -18.32 3.97 -7.77
CA GLN A 206 -19.63 4.42 -7.32
C GLN A 206 -20.40 3.29 -6.64
N LYS A 207 -20.50 2.11 -7.27
CA LYS A 207 -21.20 0.97 -6.69
C LYS A 207 -20.57 0.44 -5.41
N ILE A 208 -19.23 0.42 -5.35
CA ILE A 208 -18.51 0.06 -4.13
C ILE A 208 -18.81 1.05 -3.00
N LEU A 209 -18.80 2.36 -3.30
CA LEU A 209 -19.08 3.40 -2.31
C LEU A 209 -20.55 3.38 -1.87
N GLU A 210 -21.51 3.20 -2.80
CA GLU A 210 -22.93 3.06 -2.48
C GLU A 210 -23.17 1.93 -1.46
N GLN A 211 -22.61 0.75 -1.71
CA GLN A 211 -22.69 -0.36 -0.76
C GLN A 211 -22.13 0.02 0.62
N ARG A 212 -20.99 0.73 0.66
CA ARG A 212 -20.40 1.17 1.93
C ARG A 212 -21.21 2.24 2.64
N VAL A 213 -21.85 3.13 1.89
CA VAL A 213 -22.77 4.14 2.44
C VAL A 213 -23.96 3.47 3.11
N GLU A 214 -24.59 2.49 2.48
CA GLU A 214 -25.74 1.75 3.06
C GLU A 214 -25.36 1.02 4.37
N GLU A 215 -24.16 0.48 4.45
CA GLU A 215 -23.69 -0.27 5.62
C GLU A 215 -23.12 0.66 6.73
N GLY A 216 -22.47 1.75 6.35
CA GLY A 216 -21.63 2.58 7.24
C GLY A 216 -22.23 3.89 7.69
N PHE A 217 -23.18 4.47 6.95
CA PHE A 217 -23.79 5.76 7.25
C PHE A 217 -25.25 5.64 7.68
N GLN A 218 -25.76 6.69 8.32
CA GLN A 218 -27.19 6.82 8.60
C GLN A 218 -27.99 6.95 7.29
N PRO A 219 -29.25 6.55 7.27
CA PRO A 219 -30.08 6.71 6.09
C PRO A 219 -30.10 8.17 5.60
N ASN A 220 -29.86 8.37 4.30
CA ASN A 220 -29.80 9.69 3.65
C ASN A 220 -28.70 10.63 4.16
N ALA A 221 -27.73 10.13 4.92
CA ALA A 221 -26.63 10.95 5.45
C ALA A 221 -25.53 11.24 4.41
N VAL A 222 -25.56 10.68 3.21
CA VAL A 222 -24.62 10.98 2.14
C VAL A 222 -25.39 11.30 0.87
N LYS A 223 -25.10 12.45 0.27
CA LYS A 223 -25.68 12.82 -1.02
C LYS A 223 -25.08 11.98 -2.14
N GLN A 224 -25.90 11.60 -3.14
CA GLN A 224 -25.42 10.85 -4.30
C GLN A 224 -24.33 11.60 -5.08
N SER A 225 -24.42 12.96 -5.15
CA SER A 225 -23.39 13.79 -5.76
C SER A 225 -22.04 13.62 -5.08
N ALA A 226 -21.98 13.56 -3.74
CA ALA A 226 -20.77 13.34 -2.99
C ALA A 226 -20.12 11.96 -3.27
N VAL A 227 -20.94 10.90 -3.39
CA VAL A 227 -20.46 9.57 -3.81
C VAL A 227 -19.88 9.61 -5.21
N ASN A 228 -20.60 10.26 -6.14
CA ASN A 228 -20.15 10.39 -7.53
C ASN A 228 -18.84 11.18 -7.65
N LEU A 229 -18.71 12.26 -6.87
CA LEU A 229 -17.50 13.08 -6.84
C LEU A 229 -16.32 12.28 -6.27
N ALA A 230 -16.49 11.59 -5.15
CA ALA A 230 -15.44 10.75 -4.55
C ALA A 230 -14.97 9.66 -5.51
N ALA A 231 -15.88 9.01 -6.22
CA ALA A 231 -15.56 8.01 -7.24
C ALA A 231 -14.80 8.60 -8.42
N ALA A 232 -15.23 9.75 -8.94
CA ALA A 232 -14.59 10.43 -10.08
C ALA A 232 -13.17 10.88 -9.74
N LEU A 233 -12.96 11.52 -8.59
CA LEU A 233 -11.64 11.94 -8.12
C LEU A 233 -10.69 10.75 -8.00
N THR A 234 -11.17 9.65 -7.40
CA THR A 234 -10.37 8.44 -7.24
C THR A 234 -10.00 7.78 -8.57
N ALA A 235 -10.94 7.71 -9.50
CA ALA A 235 -10.69 7.12 -10.83
C ALA A 235 -9.67 7.92 -11.64
N GLN A 236 -9.68 9.27 -11.53
CA GLN A 236 -8.71 10.14 -12.16
C GLN A 236 -7.27 9.91 -11.66
N GLU A 237 -7.10 9.61 -10.38
CA GLU A 237 -5.78 9.38 -9.81
C GLU A 237 -5.25 7.97 -10.14
N ASN A 238 -5.92 6.93 -9.69
CA ASN A 238 -5.37 5.57 -9.82
C ASN A 238 -6.41 4.43 -9.75
N GLY A 239 -7.68 4.73 -9.50
CA GLY A 239 -8.74 3.73 -9.33
C GLY A 239 -8.60 2.86 -8.07
N ASP A 240 -7.99 3.39 -7.00
CA ASP A 240 -7.78 2.70 -5.72
C ASP A 240 -9.01 2.81 -4.81
N ALA A 241 -9.74 1.69 -4.62
CA ALA A 241 -10.94 1.69 -3.76
C ALA A 241 -10.63 2.06 -2.28
N ARG A 242 -9.41 1.83 -1.79
CA ARG A 242 -9.02 2.22 -0.42
C ARG A 242 -8.96 3.74 -0.29
N TYR A 243 -8.46 4.41 -1.33
CA TYR A 243 -8.44 5.87 -1.38
C TYR A 243 -9.86 6.43 -1.41
N ALA A 244 -10.75 5.86 -2.24
CA ALA A 244 -12.16 6.26 -2.30
C ALA A 244 -12.86 6.13 -0.94
N LEU A 245 -12.65 5.00 -0.24
CA LEU A 245 -13.20 4.76 1.10
C LEU A 245 -12.63 5.73 2.15
N LYS A 246 -11.32 5.99 2.12
CA LYS A 246 -10.66 6.96 3.00
C LYS A 246 -11.21 8.36 2.77
N LEU A 247 -11.42 8.73 1.51
CA LEU A 247 -11.99 10.03 1.13
C LEU A 247 -13.42 10.20 1.69
N LEU A 248 -14.26 9.18 1.50
CA LEU A 248 -15.65 9.21 1.98
C LEU A 248 -15.71 9.20 3.53
N MET A 249 -14.85 8.43 4.18
CA MET A 249 -14.74 8.43 5.64
C MET A 249 -14.36 9.80 6.17
N ARG A 250 -13.34 10.42 5.57
CA ARG A 250 -12.89 11.75 5.97
C ARG A 250 -13.95 12.83 5.72
N ALA A 251 -14.71 12.73 4.61
CA ALA A 251 -15.83 13.62 4.34
C ALA A 251 -16.94 13.51 5.41
N GLY A 252 -17.23 12.30 5.88
CA GLY A 252 -18.14 12.07 7.00
C GLY A 252 -17.65 12.67 8.31
N GLU A 253 -16.36 12.52 8.63
CA GLU A 253 -15.74 13.15 9.82
C GLU A 253 -15.85 14.69 9.77
N ILE A 254 -15.63 15.29 8.59
CA ILE A 254 -15.77 16.74 8.37
C ILE A 254 -17.24 17.18 8.57
N ALA A 255 -18.20 16.41 8.08
CA ALA A 255 -19.61 16.70 8.29
C ALA A 255 -19.97 16.67 9.79
N ASP A 256 -19.47 15.69 10.54
CA ASP A 256 -19.63 15.61 12.00
C ASP A 256 -18.95 16.79 12.73
N GLU A 257 -17.72 17.18 12.32
CA GLU A 257 -17.03 18.36 12.85
C GLU A 257 -17.85 19.64 12.68
N LYS A 258 -18.47 19.78 11.48
CA LYS A 258 -19.35 20.93 11.13
C LYS A 258 -20.78 20.79 11.65
N LYS A 259 -21.10 19.69 12.37
CA LYS A 259 -22.44 19.37 12.89
C LYS A 259 -23.52 19.34 11.81
N LYS A 260 -23.16 18.88 10.61
CA LYS A 260 -24.09 18.61 9.52
C LYS A 260 -24.80 17.27 9.73
N ASN A 261 -26.01 17.15 9.17
CA ASN A 261 -26.75 15.89 9.17
C ASN A 261 -26.47 15.03 7.93
N PHE A 262 -25.72 15.56 6.97
CA PHE A 262 -25.37 14.88 5.73
C PHE A 262 -24.02 15.34 5.18
N VAL A 263 -23.39 14.47 4.40
CA VAL A 263 -22.16 14.70 3.63
C VAL A 263 -22.54 15.21 2.25
N ASP A 264 -21.92 16.30 1.81
CA ASP A 264 -22.08 16.87 0.48
C ASP A 264 -20.74 17.02 -0.26
N ASP A 265 -20.79 17.55 -1.48
CA ASP A 265 -19.63 17.70 -2.35
C ASP A 265 -18.54 18.58 -1.73
N SER A 266 -18.93 19.60 -0.95
CA SER A 266 -17.97 20.49 -0.28
C SER A 266 -17.15 19.76 0.78
N ASP A 267 -17.74 18.77 1.45
CA ASP A 267 -17.06 17.96 2.44
C ASP A 267 -16.09 16.97 1.79
N VAL A 268 -16.43 16.46 0.60
CA VAL A 268 -15.54 15.60 -0.21
C VAL A 268 -14.33 16.37 -0.73
N GLU A 269 -14.54 17.61 -1.22
CA GLU A 269 -13.44 18.47 -1.68
C GLU A 269 -12.49 18.84 -0.53
N GLU A 270 -13.02 19.15 0.65
CA GLU A 270 -12.21 19.40 1.83
C GLU A 270 -11.48 18.12 2.30
N ALA A 271 -12.18 16.98 2.27
CA ALA A 271 -11.60 15.68 2.61
C ALA A 271 -10.42 15.34 1.69
N ARG A 272 -10.54 15.61 0.40
CA ARG A 272 -9.45 15.44 -0.56
C ARG A 272 -8.19 16.18 -0.14
N LYS A 273 -8.30 17.47 0.17
CA LYS A 273 -7.18 18.29 0.62
C LYS A 273 -6.55 17.75 1.90
N ARG A 274 -7.37 17.32 2.88
CA ARG A 274 -6.87 16.74 4.13
C ARG A 274 -6.17 15.39 3.89
N VAL A 275 -6.73 14.51 3.05
CA VAL A 275 -6.13 13.20 2.71
C VAL A 275 -4.80 13.38 1.97
N GLU A 276 -4.72 14.30 1.01
CA GLU A 276 -3.47 14.63 0.31
C GLU A 276 -2.42 15.14 1.32
N THR A 277 -2.81 16.03 2.24
CA THR A 277 -1.92 16.53 3.30
C THR A 277 -1.42 15.41 4.21
N ASP A 278 -2.30 14.48 4.62
CA ASP A 278 -1.94 13.33 5.46
C ASP A 278 -0.93 12.40 4.75
N ILE A 279 -1.12 12.13 3.46
CA ILE A 279 -0.20 11.31 2.66
C ILE A 279 1.18 11.98 2.55
N ILE A 280 1.22 13.28 2.31
CA ILE A 280 2.46 14.07 2.28
C ILE A 280 3.15 14.01 3.64
N ALA A 281 2.40 14.20 4.72
CA ALA A 281 2.94 14.14 6.08
C ALA A 281 3.51 12.76 6.42
N GLU A 282 2.82 11.68 6.07
CA GLU A 282 3.29 10.32 6.26
C GLU A 282 4.58 10.07 5.48
N THR A 283 4.63 10.47 4.20
CA THR A 283 5.82 10.33 3.36
C THR A 283 7.00 11.10 3.96
N ILE A 284 6.81 12.38 4.35
CA ILE A 284 7.86 13.21 4.96
C ILE A 284 8.33 12.58 6.28
N ASN A 285 7.43 12.07 7.11
CA ASN A 285 7.79 11.49 8.40
C ASN A 285 8.66 10.23 8.29
N THR A 286 8.57 9.48 7.20
CA THR A 286 9.42 8.31 6.94
C THR A 286 10.79 8.65 6.38
N LEU A 287 11.03 9.89 5.91
CA LEU A 287 12.29 10.30 5.35
C LEU A 287 13.44 10.27 6.38
N PRO A 288 14.66 9.93 5.96
CA PRO A 288 15.87 10.16 6.74
C PRO A 288 16.06 11.65 7.07
N GLU A 289 16.73 11.93 8.17
CA GLU A 289 16.88 13.30 8.71
C GLU A 289 17.42 14.30 7.69
N MET A 290 18.48 13.94 6.94
CA MET A 290 19.09 14.85 5.97
C MET A 290 18.19 15.18 4.78
N HIS A 291 17.33 14.24 4.36
CA HIS A 291 16.30 14.47 3.34
C HIS A 291 15.25 15.46 3.84
N LYS A 292 14.79 15.31 5.11
CA LYS A 292 13.87 16.26 5.75
C LYS A 292 14.45 17.67 5.81
N ILE A 293 15.74 17.82 6.18
CA ILE A 293 16.41 19.13 6.23
C ILE A 293 16.49 19.73 4.83
N THR A 294 16.83 18.94 3.82
CA THR A 294 16.86 19.40 2.42
C THR A 294 15.49 19.87 1.96
N LEU A 295 14.44 19.08 2.22
CA LEU A 295 13.07 19.42 1.88
C LEU A 295 12.57 20.68 2.62
N HIS A 296 12.94 20.83 3.90
CA HIS A 296 12.66 22.03 4.69
C HIS A 296 13.32 23.28 4.12
N ALA A 297 14.58 23.16 3.67
CA ALA A 297 15.28 24.28 3.04
C ALA A 297 14.60 24.71 1.73
N ILE A 298 14.15 23.75 0.91
CA ILE A 298 13.39 24.03 -0.33
C ILE A 298 12.08 24.73 0.03
N ALA A 299 11.29 24.21 0.98
CA ALA A 299 10.02 24.79 1.38
C ALA A 299 10.17 26.21 1.92
N LYS A 300 11.18 26.44 2.75
CA LYS A 300 11.48 27.76 3.32
C LYS A 300 11.84 28.79 2.25
N LEU A 301 12.64 28.43 1.25
CA LEU A 301 12.97 29.29 0.13
C LEU A 301 11.76 29.52 -0.77
N SER A 302 10.94 28.53 -1.01
CA SER A 302 9.71 28.67 -1.79
C SER A 302 8.72 29.65 -1.18
N LEU A 303 8.66 29.74 0.17
CA LEU A 303 7.81 30.68 0.90
C LEU A 303 8.39 32.09 0.95
N ASN A 304 9.70 32.21 1.20
CA ASN A 304 10.35 33.51 1.42
C ASN A 304 10.77 34.19 0.09
N GLY A 305 10.65 33.48 -1.01
CA GLY A 305 11.12 33.94 -2.34
C GLY A 305 12.61 33.66 -2.54
N SER A 306 12.97 33.30 -3.78
CA SER A 306 14.36 33.14 -4.23
C SER A 306 15.04 34.47 -4.39
N LYS A 307 16.29 34.58 -4.00
CA LYS A 307 17.14 35.75 -4.29
C LYS A 307 17.31 35.99 -5.79
N TYR A 308 17.17 34.93 -6.57
CA TYR A 308 17.37 34.89 -8.02
C TYR A 308 16.07 34.87 -8.84
N ALA A 309 14.90 34.98 -8.19
CA ALA A 309 13.57 34.92 -8.83
C ALA A 309 13.33 35.97 -9.95
N ARG A 310 14.23 36.95 -10.09
CA ARG A 310 14.16 38.04 -11.11
C ARG A 310 15.05 37.81 -12.32
N LEU A 311 15.66 36.62 -12.47
CA LEU A 311 16.45 36.34 -13.67
C LEU A 311 15.51 36.01 -14.84
N ASP A 312 15.64 36.77 -15.94
CA ASP A 312 14.91 36.53 -17.18
C ASP A 312 15.10 35.06 -17.64
N GLY A 313 14.00 34.33 -17.81
CA GLY A 313 14.00 32.95 -18.28
C GLY A 313 13.79 31.85 -17.22
N MET A 314 13.62 32.20 -15.93
CA MET A 314 13.18 31.21 -14.91
C MET A 314 11.65 31.11 -14.90
N ALA A 315 11.15 29.88 -15.00
CA ALA A 315 9.73 29.61 -14.78
C ALA A 315 9.35 29.85 -13.30
N GLU A 316 8.13 30.33 -13.07
CA GLU A 316 7.65 30.71 -11.74
C GLU A 316 7.69 29.53 -10.76
N GLY A 317 8.23 29.79 -9.58
CA GLY A 317 8.30 28.81 -8.47
C GLY A 317 9.50 27.86 -8.51
N PHE A 318 10.44 28.02 -9.46
CA PHE A 318 11.69 27.25 -9.45
C PHE A 318 12.79 27.95 -8.64
N LEU A 319 13.61 27.17 -7.96
CA LEU A 319 14.76 27.55 -7.17
C LEU A 319 16.05 27.02 -7.81
N MET A 320 17.15 27.73 -7.68
CA MET A 320 18.46 27.23 -8.11
C MET A 320 19.04 26.25 -7.10
N SER A 321 19.60 25.14 -7.57
CA SER A 321 20.21 24.11 -6.70
C SER A 321 21.29 24.65 -5.76
N GLY A 322 22.08 25.64 -6.23
CA GLY A 322 23.09 26.30 -5.39
C GLY A 322 22.49 27.06 -4.20
N GLU A 323 21.40 27.81 -4.45
CA GLU A 323 20.69 28.56 -3.42
C GLU A 323 20.06 27.64 -2.38
N VAL A 324 19.46 26.53 -2.84
CA VAL A 324 18.90 25.51 -1.96
C VAL A 324 20.00 24.86 -1.12
N TYR A 325 21.17 24.60 -1.70
CA TYR A 325 22.28 24.02 -0.94
C TYR A 325 22.79 24.97 0.15
N GLU A 326 22.90 26.27 -0.13
CA GLU A 326 23.25 27.28 0.88
C GLU A 326 22.25 27.31 2.04
N GLU A 327 20.94 27.26 1.73
CA GLU A 327 19.92 27.23 2.76
C GLU A 327 19.90 25.91 3.54
N TYR A 328 20.14 24.77 2.86
CA TYR A 328 20.35 23.48 3.52
C TYR A 328 21.49 23.54 4.54
N GLU A 329 22.64 24.14 4.17
CA GLU A 329 23.75 24.33 5.10
C GLU A 329 23.39 25.20 6.30
N ARG A 330 22.56 26.25 6.08
CA ARG A 330 22.06 27.11 7.16
C ARG A 330 21.15 26.34 8.12
N CYS A 331 20.21 25.57 7.57
CA CYS A 331 19.32 24.72 8.35
C CYS A 331 20.11 23.67 9.16
N CYS A 332 21.12 23.03 8.57
CA CYS A 332 22.01 22.11 9.29
C CYS A 332 22.70 22.81 10.47
N ARG A 333 23.24 24.01 10.29
CA ARG A 333 23.89 24.80 11.35
C ARG A 333 22.92 25.15 12.48
N GLN A 334 21.70 25.57 12.16
CA GLN A 334 20.66 25.87 13.14
C GLN A 334 20.28 24.63 14.00
N LEU A 335 20.25 23.48 13.36
CA LEU A 335 19.98 22.19 14.03
C LEU A 335 21.24 21.53 14.66
N ARG A 336 22.36 22.24 14.68
CA ARG A 336 23.67 21.71 15.17
C ARG A 336 24.10 20.40 14.48
N LYS A 337 23.77 20.26 13.20
CA LYS A 337 24.15 19.10 12.38
C LYS A 337 25.26 19.49 11.40
N LYS A 338 26.10 18.53 11.04
CA LYS A 338 27.14 18.72 10.04
C LYS A 338 26.54 18.53 8.64
N PRO A 339 26.58 19.54 7.75
CA PRO A 339 26.09 19.39 6.38
C PRO A 339 26.86 18.32 5.62
N ARG A 340 26.20 17.60 4.75
CA ARG A 340 26.83 16.62 3.86
C ARG A 340 27.31 17.33 2.58
N SER A 341 28.24 16.68 1.87
CA SER A 341 28.80 17.22 0.63
C SER A 341 27.75 17.37 -0.47
N LEU A 342 28.04 18.20 -1.48
CA LEU A 342 27.22 18.44 -2.67
C LEU A 342 26.82 17.14 -3.41
N ARG A 343 27.68 16.12 -3.36
CA ARG A 343 27.39 14.81 -3.95
C ARG A 343 26.19 14.15 -3.23
N TRP A 344 26.23 14.07 -1.90
CA TRP A 344 25.14 13.51 -1.09
C TRP A 344 23.86 14.35 -1.19
N TYR A 345 23.98 15.67 -1.24
CA TYR A 345 22.86 16.55 -1.44
C TYR A 345 22.12 16.27 -2.78
N LYS A 346 22.86 15.99 -3.86
CA LYS A 346 22.26 15.58 -5.14
C LYS A 346 21.52 14.26 -5.07
N GLU A 347 22.06 13.29 -4.32
CA GLU A 347 21.36 12.02 -4.05
C GLU A 347 20.05 12.27 -3.28
N TYR A 348 20.05 13.16 -2.28
CA TYR A 348 18.82 13.52 -1.57
C TYR A 348 17.77 14.15 -2.49
N LEU A 349 18.17 14.98 -3.43
CA LEU A 349 17.25 15.55 -4.42
C LEU A 349 16.65 14.46 -5.31
N ASN A 350 17.44 13.51 -5.78
CA ASN A 350 16.96 12.39 -6.59
C ASN A 350 15.97 11.52 -5.80
N ASP A 351 16.27 11.21 -4.53
CA ASP A 351 15.37 10.44 -3.67
C ASP A 351 14.05 11.19 -3.44
N LEU A 352 14.11 12.50 -3.19
CA LEU A 352 12.91 13.34 -3.00
C LEU A 352 12.09 13.46 -4.30
N GLU A 353 12.74 13.48 -5.46
CA GLU A 353 12.09 13.46 -6.77
C GLU A 353 11.40 12.12 -7.04
N MET A 354 12.05 11.00 -6.76
CA MET A 354 11.44 9.67 -6.86
C MET A 354 10.20 9.51 -5.99
N LEU A 355 10.15 10.22 -4.86
CA LEU A 355 8.99 10.26 -3.97
C LEU A 355 7.94 11.30 -4.38
N GLY A 356 8.16 12.05 -5.47
CA GLY A 356 7.24 13.10 -5.95
C GLY A 356 7.19 14.34 -5.06
N LEU A 357 8.09 14.50 -4.10
CA LEU A 357 8.13 15.65 -3.19
C LEU A 357 8.78 16.89 -3.83
N VAL A 358 9.65 16.68 -4.80
CA VAL A 358 10.27 17.75 -5.60
C VAL A 358 10.25 17.38 -7.08
N ILE A 359 10.37 18.41 -7.92
CA ILE A 359 10.53 18.29 -9.37
C ILE A 359 11.87 18.93 -9.71
N THR A 360 12.72 18.21 -10.43
CA THR A 360 14.01 18.73 -10.87
C THR A 360 14.07 18.85 -12.38
N THR A 361 14.64 19.95 -12.89
CA THR A 361 14.85 20.17 -14.32
C THR A 361 16.22 20.78 -14.56
N PRO A 362 16.95 20.38 -15.62
CA PRO A 362 18.19 21.05 -15.98
C PRO A 362 17.89 22.48 -16.45
N SER A 363 18.77 23.45 -16.14
CA SER A 363 18.63 24.81 -16.61
C SER A 363 18.73 24.87 -18.14
N SER A 364 17.86 25.66 -18.77
CA SER A 364 17.89 25.90 -20.22
C SER A 364 19.04 26.83 -20.64
N LYS A 365 19.33 26.89 -21.96
CA LYS A 365 20.30 27.81 -22.55
C LYS A 365 19.90 29.27 -22.23
N GLY A 366 20.67 29.97 -21.42
CA GLY A 366 20.41 31.35 -20.99
C GLY A 366 20.92 31.68 -19.59
N ILE A 367 21.09 30.68 -18.75
CA ILE A 367 21.70 30.82 -17.43
C ILE A 367 23.18 30.43 -17.55
N ARG A 368 24.10 31.31 -17.15
CA ARG A 368 25.55 30.98 -17.15
C ARG A 368 25.83 29.78 -16.21
N GLY A 369 26.27 28.67 -16.80
CA GLY A 369 26.56 27.39 -16.12
C GLY A 369 25.37 26.40 -16.12
N GLN A 370 25.69 25.11 -16.12
CA GLN A 370 24.69 24.04 -15.92
C GLN A 370 24.30 23.99 -14.45
N THR A 371 23.05 24.34 -14.13
CA THR A 371 22.49 24.19 -12.79
C THR A 371 21.20 23.37 -12.86
N THR A 372 20.80 22.77 -11.74
CA THR A 372 19.51 22.12 -11.61
C THR A 372 18.50 23.10 -11.02
N LEU A 373 17.36 23.22 -11.63
CA LEU A 373 16.22 23.97 -11.12
C LEU A 373 15.34 23.03 -10.32
N ILE A 374 14.87 23.47 -9.15
CA ILE A 374 14.14 22.67 -8.18
C ILE A 374 12.83 23.37 -7.86
N LYS A 375 11.72 22.62 -7.89
CA LYS A 375 10.40 23.09 -7.48
C LYS A 375 9.79 22.06 -6.54
N LEU A 376 9.01 22.52 -5.54
CA LEU A 376 8.21 21.60 -4.72
C LEU A 376 7.12 20.95 -5.58
N GLY A 377 6.88 19.68 -5.36
CA GLY A 377 5.76 18.92 -5.93
C GLY A 377 4.41 19.22 -5.26
N HIS A 378 4.45 19.90 -4.11
CA HIS A 378 3.29 20.18 -3.26
C HIS A 378 3.33 21.63 -2.75
N GLU A 379 2.22 22.08 -2.13
CA GLU A 379 2.10 23.45 -1.58
C GLU A 379 3.20 23.74 -0.54
N PRO A 380 3.95 24.82 -0.69
CA PRO A 380 5.09 25.16 0.18
C PRO A 380 4.72 25.27 1.67
N GLU A 381 3.56 25.83 1.98
CA GLU A 381 3.04 26.01 3.35
C GLU A 381 2.86 24.66 4.06
N ILE A 382 2.30 23.68 3.36
CA ILE A 382 2.05 22.34 3.90
C ILE A 382 3.39 21.66 4.20
N VAL A 383 4.29 21.62 3.22
CA VAL A 383 5.60 20.98 3.36
C VAL A 383 6.43 21.65 4.46
N TYR A 384 6.42 23.00 4.50
CA TYR A 384 7.13 23.75 5.55
C TYR A 384 6.58 23.43 6.94
N LYS A 385 5.26 23.46 7.14
CA LYS A 385 4.61 23.16 8.41
C LYS A 385 4.99 21.76 8.91
N ILE A 386 4.90 20.73 8.07
CA ILE A 386 5.21 19.36 8.44
C ILE A 386 6.69 19.19 8.80
N THR A 387 7.60 19.73 7.95
CA THR A 387 9.03 19.63 8.21
C THR A 387 9.46 20.44 9.42
N ASN A 388 8.86 21.62 9.65
CA ASN A 388 9.14 22.46 10.81
C ASN A 388 8.75 21.76 12.14
N THR A 389 7.58 21.14 12.18
CA THR A 389 7.13 20.35 13.35
C THR A 389 8.09 19.18 13.62
N SER A 390 8.71 18.60 12.61
CA SER A 390 9.67 17.49 12.79
C SER A 390 10.98 17.89 13.47
N PHE A 391 11.35 19.19 13.50
CA PHE A 391 12.64 19.68 13.98
C PHE A 391 12.55 20.63 15.17
N PHE A 392 11.44 21.35 15.34
CA PHE A 392 11.33 22.46 16.28
C PHE A 392 10.16 22.32 17.27
N CYS A 393 9.57 21.12 17.38
CA CYS A 393 8.58 20.76 18.42
C CYS A 393 9.16 19.84 19.47
#